data_bb85e30806ac5aab355bb22135c19f8a
#
_entry.id   bb85e30806ac5aab355bb22135c19f8a
#
_cell.length_a   1.000
_cell.length_b   1.000
_cell.length_c   1.000
_cell.angle_alpha   90.00
_cell.angle_beta   90.00
_cell.angle_gamma   90.00
#
_symmetry.space_group_name_H-M   'P 1'
#
loop_
_entity.id
_entity.type
_entity.pdbx_description
1 polymer ?
#
loop_
_entity_poly.entity_id
_entity_poly.type
_entity_poly.pdbx_seq_one_letter_code
_entity_poly.pdbx_strand_id
1 'polypeptide(L)'
;MAYQYSENYVLVLSHDEVVHTKSSMVGKMPGDPWQSFANLRTSYGFMYGHPGKKLLFMGGEFGQYNEWYEGQSLDWHLLQYADHKNLQAYMKELNHLYQKESAFWELDSDPNGFEWIECDDADSSVVSFIRRNSEGKELIFVCNFTPVVHHGMHLGVPQMGTYKEILNSDDERFGGSGIINTAPLKSSDHPWNRCPYSVTLDVPPLGMVILEQVDPPKKAAPKKKPAAKKPAVKDEAVKEEKAAAKKAPAKKKAAPKKKAAESVKEEKAPVQAEEVPVKTEEKEAAEKE
;
A
#
# COMPACT_ATOMS: atom_id res chain seq x y z
N MET A 1 -0.27 10.88 1.32
CA MET A 1 0.69 10.74 0.18
C MET A 1 1.81 11.81 0.15
N ALA A 2 1.92 12.70 1.14
CA ALA A 2 2.84 13.85 1.09
C ALA A 2 4.33 13.49 0.87
N TYR A 3 4.80 12.37 1.39
CA TYR A 3 6.20 11.94 1.26
C TYR A 3 6.42 10.76 0.31
N GLN A 4 5.36 10.25 -0.31
CA GLN A 4 5.37 8.97 -1.04
C GLN A 4 6.43 8.89 -2.14
N TYR A 5 6.74 10.00 -2.79
CA TYR A 5 7.64 10.04 -3.94
C TYR A 5 8.95 10.78 -3.67
N SER A 6 9.23 11.09 -2.39
CA SER A 6 10.50 11.72 -2.02
C SER A 6 11.67 10.73 -1.97
N GLU A 7 11.37 9.45 -1.71
CA GLU A 7 12.35 8.36 -1.59
C GLU A 7 11.74 7.04 -2.06
N ASN A 8 12.56 5.99 -2.15
CA ASN A 8 12.11 4.64 -2.49
C ASN A 8 11.70 3.90 -1.20
N TYR A 9 10.45 4.03 -0.82
CA TYR A 9 9.93 3.44 0.40
C TYR A 9 9.69 1.93 0.30
N VAL A 10 9.87 1.26 1.43
CA VAL A 10 9.35 -0.09 1.70
C VAL A 10 8.19 0.05 2.68
N LEU A 11 7.03 -0.49 2.34
CA LEU A 11 5.85 -0.51 3.21
C LEU A 11 6.06 -1.53 4.32
N VAL A 12 5.88 -1.09 5.57
CA VAL A 12 6.48 -1.70 6.75
C VAL A 12 5.45 -2.45 7.58
N LEU A 13 5.34 -3.76 7.33
CA LEU A 13 4.82 -4.68 8.34
C LEU A 13 5.95 -5.59 8.80
N SER A 14 6.97 -4.98 9.46
CA SER A 14 8.16 -5.66 9.97
C SER A 14 7.90 -6.33 11.33
N HIS A 15 8.93 -6.91 11.93
CA HIS A 15 8.86 -7.47 13.29
C HIS A 15 8.36 -6.45 14.32
N ASP A 16 8.65 -5.16 14.13
CA ASP A 16 8.22 -4.10 15.04
C ASP A 16 6.70 -4.02 15.20
N GLU A 17 5.94 -4.52 14.24
CA GLU A 17 4.48 -4.55 14.33
C GLU A 17 3.93 -5.75 15.10
N VAL A 18 4.74 -6.78 15.38
CA VAL A 18 4.30 -8.05 15.96
C VAL A 18 5.15 -8.49 17.14
N VAL A 19 5.99 -7.63 17.68
CA VAL A 19 6.81 -7.88 18.87
C VAL A 19 6.01 -7.65 20.15
N HIS A 20 6.63 -8.02 21.24
CA HIS A 20 6.09 -8.03 22.61
C HIS A 20 5.22 -6.81 22.92
N THR A 21 4.02 -7.06 23.41
CA THR A 21 2.95 -6.09 23.77
C THR A 21 2.25 -5.39 22.62
N LYS A 22 2.57 -5.69 21.35
CA LYS A 22 1.93 -5.06 20.18
C LYS A 22 0.83 -5.91 19.55
N SER A 23 0.65 -7.16 19.96
CA SER A 23 -0.23 -8.17 19.35
C SER A 23 0.23 -8.59 17.94
N SER A 24 -0.28 -9.73 17.48
CA SER A 24 -0.08 -10.17 16.09
C SER A 24 -0.91 -9.32 15.12
N MET A 25 -0.63 -9.45 13.81
CA MET A 25 -1.40 -8.71 12.80
C MET A 25 -2.89 -9.05 12.84
N VAL A 26 -3.26 -10.33 12.96
CA VAL A 26 -4.67 -10.73 13.09
C VAL A 26 -5.27 -10.30 14.43
N GLY A 27 -4.50 -10.33 15.50
CA GLY A 27 -4.93 -9.89 16.83
C GLY A 27 -5.21 -8.40 16.96
N LYS A 28 -4.69 -7.58 16.04
CA LYS A 28 -4.99 -6.14 15.95
C LYS A 28 -6.32 -5.85 15.23
N MET A 29 -6.84 -6.82 14.47
CA MET A 29 -8.04 -6.60 13.66
C MET A 29 -9.29 -6.67 14.55
N PRO A 30 -10.20 -5.69 14.41
CA PRO A 30 -11.44 -5.65 15.20
C PRO A 30 -12.47 -6.68 14.71
N GLY A 31 -13.44 -6.96 15.58
CA GLY A 31 -14.61 -7.76 15.26
C GLY A 31 -14.51 -9.22 15.75
N ASP A 32 -15.41 -10.05 15.25
CA ASP A 32 -15.38 -11.48 15.46
C ASP A 32 -14.25 -12.17 14.66
N PRO A 33 -14.00 -13.47 14.82
CA PRO A 33 -12.92 -14.16 14.10
C PRO A 33 -13.00 -14.00 12.58
N TRP A 34 -14.20 -14.11 11.98
CA TRP A 34 -14.38 -13.93 10.54
C TRP A 34 -14.03 -12.50 10.10
N GLN A 35 -14.54 -11.51 10.84
CA GLN A 35 -14.29 -10.09 10.59
C GLN A 35 -12.79 -9.75 10.73
N SER A 36 -12.11 -10.33 11.73
CA SER A 36 -10.68 -10.13 11.92
C SER A 36 -9.86 -10.63 10.72
N PHE A 37 -10.17 -11.82 10.20
CA PHE A 37 -9.51 -12.33 9.00
C PHE A 37 -9.91 -11.55 7.73
N ALA A 38 -11.16 -11.09 7.61
CA ALA A 38 -11.60 -10.25 6.50
C ALA A 38 -10.88 -8.90 6.51
N ASN A 39 -10.79 -8.22 7.66
CA ASN A 39 -10.00 -7.00 7.84
C ASN A 39 -8.54 -7.20 7.45
N LEU A 40 -7.95 -8.33 7.88
CA LEU A 40 -6.56 -8.63 7.58
C LEU A 40 -6.32 -8.82 6.08
N ARG A 41 -7.20 -9.56 5.38
CA ARG A 41 -7.14 -9.69 3.91
C ARG A 41 -7.24 -8.33 3.23
N THR A 42 -8.17 -7.49 3.65
CA THR A 42 -8.35 -6.13 3.10
C THR A 42 -7.13 -5.25 3.36
N SER A 43 -6.56 -5.29 4.57
CA SER A 43 -5.35 -4.55 4.92
C SER A 43 -4.15 -4.95 4.07
N TYR A 44 -3.94 -6.25 3.86
CA TYR A 44 -2.87 -6.75 2.99
C TYR A 44 -3.12 -6.36 1.53
N GLY A 45 -4.34 -6.49 1.04
CA GLY A 45 -4.69 -6.07 -0.31
C GLY A 45 -4.46 -4.58 -0.53
N PHE A 46 -4.86 -3.74 0.41
CA PHE A 46 -4.60 -2.31 0.39
C PHE A 46 -3.09 -2.01 0.39
N MET A 47 -2.31 -2.67 1.25
CA MET A 47 -0.85 -2.54 1.26
C MET A 47 -0.23 -2.91 -0.08
N TYR A 48 -0.70 -4.01 -0.72
CA TYR A 48 -0.19 -4.42 -2.02
C TYR A 48 -0.56 -3.44 -3.14
N GLY A 49 -1.74 -2.85 -3.09
CA GLY A 49 -2.16 -1.80 -4.02
C GLY A 49 -1.44 -0.47 -3.80
N HIS A 50 -1.04 -0.14 -2.58
CA HIS A 50 -0.37 1.12 -2.27
C HIS A 50 1.05 1.17 -2.89
N PRO A 51 1.52 2.33 -3.42
CA PRO A 51 2.88 2.46 -3.92
C PRO A 51 3.95 2.18 -2.86
N GLY A 52 5.06 1.56 -3.26
CA GLY A 52 6.18 1.17 -2.40
C GLY A 52 6.39 -0.34 -2.37
N LYS A 53 7.60 -0.78 -2.04
CA LYS A 53 7.92 -2.22 -1.95
C LYS A 53 7.26 -2.82 -0.72
N LYS A 54 6.89 -4.10 -0.82
CA LYS A 54 6.11 -4.81 0.21
C LYS A 54 7.04 -5.49 1.20
N LEU A 55 6.73 -5.36 2.48
CA LEU A 55 7.36 -6.10 3.57
C LEU A 55 6.27 -6.65 4.47
N LEU A 56 6.25 -7.96 4.62
CA LEU A 56 5.42 -8.68 5.58
C LEU A 56 6.32 -9.57 6.41
N PHE A 57 6.23 -9.45 7.73
CA PHE A 57 7.00 -10.29 8.63
C PHE A 57 6.42 -11.72 8.70
N MET A 58 7.31 -12.70 8.87
CA MET A 58 6.97 -14.13 8.91
C MET A 58 5.87 -14.44 9.93
N GLY A 59 4.95 -15.34 9.55
CA GLY A 59 3.76 -15.68 10.33
C GLY A 59 2.55 -14.80 10.01
N GLY A 60 2.75 -13.60 9.47
CA GLY A 60 1.68 -12.72 9.02
C GLY A 60 0.89 -13.29 7.85
N GLU A 61 1.54 -14.03 6.95
CA GLU A 61 0.95 -14.62 5.75
C GLU A 61 -0.09 -15.70 6.03
N PHE A 62 -0.10 -16.27 7.23
CA PHE A 62 -1.14 -17.21 7.67
C PHE A 62 -1.85 -16.77 8.96
N GLY A 63 -1.60 -15.52 9.40
CA GLY A 63 -2.33 -14.92 10.52
C GLY A 63 -2.01 -15.56 11.87
N GLN A 64 -0.73 -15.79 12.17
CA GLN A 64 -0.31 -16.30 13.48
C GLN A 64 -0.93 -15.46 14.60
N TYR A 65 -1.47 -16.11 15.65
CA TYR A 65 -2.09 -15.41 16.78
C TYR A 65 -1.06 -14.90 17.78
N ASN A 66 0.03 -15.67 18.00
CA ASN A 66 1.06 -15.26 18.93
C ASN A 66 1.91 -14.15 18.34
N GLU A 67 2.36 -13.25 19.20
CA GLU A 67 3.42 -12.30 18.90
C GLU A 67 4.69 -13.05 18.49
N TRP A 68 5.54 -12.41 17.72
CA TRP A 68 6.81 -13.02 17.35
C TRP A 68 7.74 -13.14 18.56
N TYR A 69 8.29 -14.34 18.71
CA TYR A 69 9.28 -14.66 19.72
C TYR A 69 10.40 -15.50 19.09
N GLU A 70 11.63 -14.99 19.15
CA GLU A 70 12.79 -15.60 18.51
C GLU A 70 13.19 -16.97 19.09
N GLY A 71 12.78 -17.25 20.32
CA GLY A 71 13.09 -18.49 21.03
C GLY A 71 12.26 -19.71 20.59
N GLN A 72 11.31 -19.53 19.66
CA GLN A 72 10.44 -20.64 19.20
C GLN A 72 10.14 -20.57 17.72
N SER A 73 9.68 -21.70 17.18
CA SER A 73 9.18 -21.79 15.80
C SER A 73 7.87 -21.01 15.65
N LEU A 74 7.55 -20.62 14.41
CA LEU A 74 6.21 -20.14 14.07
C LEU A 74 5.15 -21.22 14.34
N ASP A 75 3.92 -20.77 14.54
CA ASP A 75 2.77 -21.61 14.87
C ASP A 75 2.21 -22.37 13.64
N TRP A 76 3.07 -23.12 12.94
CA TRP A 76 2.72 -23.85 11.71
C TRP A 76 1.51 -24.78 11.86
N HIS A 77 1.20 -25.22 13.08
CA HIS A 77 0.03 -26.04 13.38
C HIS A 77 -1.29 -25.31 13.06
N LEU A 78 -1.31 -23.97 13.02
CA LEU A 78 -2.48 -23.18 12.68
C LEU A 78 -2.97 -23.43 11.25
N LEU A 79 -2.10 -23.87 10.33
CA LEU A 79 -2.47 -24.21 8.96
C LEU A 79 -3.42 -25.42 8.83
N GLN A 80 -3.68 -26.17 9.92
CA GLN A 80 -4.74 -27.17 9.94
C GLN A 80 -6.15 -26.55 10.02
N TYR A 81 -6.27 -25.29 10.46
CA TYR A 81 -7.54 -24.56 10.58
C TYR A 81 -7.84 -23.77 9.31
N ALA A 82 -9.14 -23.70 8.96
CA ALA A 82 -9.58 -23.13 7.68
C ALA A 82 -9.17 -21.67 7.51
N ASP A 83 -9.38 -20.83 8.52
CA ASP A 83 -9.13 -19.38 8.40
C ASP A 83 -7.67 -19.06 8.08
N HIS A 84 -6.74 -19.73 8.75
CA HIS A 84 -5.29 -19.57 8.53
C HIS A 84 -4.86 -20.10 7.17
N LYS A 85 -5.40 -21.25 6.76
CA LYS A 85 -5.13 -21.84 5.44
C LYS A 85 -5.68 -20.97 4.32
N ASN A 86 -6.88 -20.42 4.49
CA ASN A 86 -7.54 -19.57 3.53
C ASN A 86 -6.82 -18.21 3.38
N LEU A 87 -6.36 -17.62 4.50
CA LEU A 87 -5.51 -16.43 4.45
C LEU A 87 -4.22 -16.69 3.70
N GLN A 88 -3.55 -17.83 3.96
CA GLN A 88 -2.33 -18.21 3.22
C GLN A 88 -2.62 -18.38 1.72
N ALA A 89 -3.77 -18.97 1.35
CA ALA A 89 -4.18 -19.08 -0.05
C ALA A 89 -4.39 -17.70 -0.69
N TYR A 90 -5.01 -16.77 0.02
CA TYR A 90 -5.16 -15.38 -0.41
C TYR A 90 -3.80 -14.70 -0.63
N MET A 91 -2.88 -14.82 0.33
CA MET A 91 -1.55 -14.24 0.22
C MET A 91 -0.75 -14.83 -0.94
N LYS A 92 -0.90 -16.13 -1.19
CA LYS A 92 -0.29 -16.79 -2.35
C LYS A 92 -0.81 -16.21 -3.67
N GLU A 93 -2.13 -16.06 -3.80
CA GLU A 93 -2.74 -15.50 -5.01
C GLU A 93 -2.36 -14.02 -5.21
N LEU A 94 -2.39 -13.23 -4.14
CA LEU A 94 -1.98 -11.83 -4.16
C LEU A 94 -0.50 -11.66 -4.58
N ASN A 95 0.39 -12.52 -4.10
CA ASN A 95 1.78 -12.54 -4.50
C ASN A 95 1.96 -12.92 -5.98
N HIS A 96 1.22 -13.90 -6.49
CA HIS A 96 1.25 -14.26 -7.90
C HIS A 96 0.77 -13.10 -8.78
N LEU A 97 -0.33 -12.46 -8.38
CA LEU A 97 -0.85 -11.30 -9.11
C LEU A 97 0.14 -10.13 -9.08
N TYR A 98 0.74 -9.85 -7.93
CA TYR A 98 1.77 -8.82 -7.79
C TYR A 98 2.96 -9.07 -8.72
N GLN A 99 3.45 -10.30 -8.83
CA GLN A 99 4.56 -10.64 -9.72
C GLN A 99 4.18 -10.53 -11.20
N LYS A 100 2.96 -10.93 -11.54
CA LYS A 100 2.47 -10.96 -12.92
C LYS A 100 2.17 -9.57 -13.47
N GLU A 101 1.57 -8.71 -12.66
CA GLU A 101 1.01 -7.42 -13.09
C GLU A 101 1.96 -6.26 -12.73
N SER A 102 2.70 -5.76 -13.72
CA SER A 102 3.68 -4.68 -13.49
C SER A 102 3.07 -3.38 -12.98
N ALA A 103 1.76 -3.17 -13.16
CA ALA A 103 1.05 -2.02 -12.60
C ALA A 103 1.11 -1.95 -11.06
N PHE A 104 1.37 -3.06 -10.37
CA PHE A 104 1.54 -3.04 -8.91
C PHE A 104 2.86 -2.41 -8.44
N TRP A 105 3.91 -2.46 -9.26
CA TRP A 105 5.27 -2.19 -8.75
C TRP A 105 6.18 -1.38 -9.67
N GLU A 106 5.91 -1.30 -10.98
CA GLU A 106 6.82 -0.68 -11.94
C GLU A 106 7.04 0.82 -11.67
N LEU A 107 5.96 1.52 -11.34
CA LEU A 107 5.94 2.95 -11.06
C LEU A 107 5.73 3.27 -9.57
N ASP A 108 6.29 2.47 -8.67
CA ASP A 108 6.15 2.68 -7.22
C ASP A 108 6.71 4.03 -6.74
N SER A 109 7.76 4.52 -7.40
CA SER A 109 8.42 5.78 -7.05
C SER A 109 8.07 6.93 -8.00
N ASP A 110 7.10 6.72 -8.90
CA ASP A 110 6.64 7.73 -9.85
C ASP A 110 5.18 8.11 -9.56
N PRO A 111 4.85 9.40 -9.38
CA PRO A 111 3.48 9.84 -9.12
C PRO A 111 2.48 9.44 -10.22
N ASN A 112 2.93 9.19 -11.45
CA ASN A 112 2.07 8.71 -12.52
C ASN A 112 1.59 7.25 -12.33
N GLY A 113 2.22 6.49 -11.42
CA GLY A 113 1.87 5.11 -11.11
C GLY A 113 0.66 4.95 -10.18
N PHE A 114 0.16 6.05 -9.60
CA PHE A 114 -0.94 6.02 -8.64
C PHE A 114 -1.86 7.23 -8.77
N GLU A 115 -3.16 6.99 -8.67
CA GLU A 115 -4.15 8.06 -8.66
C GLU A 115 -5.35 7.65 -7.81
N TRP A 116 -5.79 8.54 -6.90
CA TRP A 116 -7.05 8.36 -6.18
C TRP A 116 -8.23 8.56 -7.12
N ILE A 117 -9.18 7.62 -7.12
CA ILE A 117 -10.52 7.80 -7.70
C ILE A 117 -11.42 8.45 -6.65
N GLU A 118 -11.50 7.84 -5.46
CA GLU A 118 -12.26 8.35 -4.32
C GLU A 118 -11.53 8.03 -3.02
N CYS A 119 -11.34 9.02 -2.17
CA CYS A 119 -10.71 8.87 -0.86
C CYS A 119 -11.38 9.73 0.23
N ASP A 120 -12.45 10.44 -0.12
CA ASP A 120 -13.12 11.40 0.75
C ASP A 120 -14.52 10.92 1.19
N ASP A 121 -14.96 9.73 0.75
CA ASP A 121 -16.24 9.12 1.13
C ASP A 121 -16.16 8.53 2.56
N ALA A 122 -16.28 9.42 3.54
CA ALA A 122 -16.28 9.03 4.95
C ALA A 122 -17.53 8.26 5.37
N ASP A 123 -18.65 8.49 4.68
CA ASP A 123 -19.94 7.88 5.05
C ASP A 123 -19.97 6.39 4.76
N SER A 124 -19.44 5.97 3.61
CA SER A 124 -19.32 4.54 3.26
C SER A 124 -18.00 3.91 3.68
N SER A 125 -16.98 4.71 4.05
CA SER A 125 -15.64 4.24 4.36
C SER A 125 -15.06 3.33 3.27
N VAL A 126 -15.34 3.65 2.01
CA VAL A 126 -14.82 3.00 0.82
C VAL A 126 -13.79 3.92 0.16
N VAL A 127 -12.64 3.37 -0.15
CA VAL A 127 -11.63 4.08 -0.94
C VAL A 127 -11.38 3.35 -2.25
N SER A 128 -11.09 4.12 -3.29
CA SER A 128 -10.73 3.56 -4.60
C SER A 128 -9.60 4.33 -5.26
N PHE A 129 -8.74 3.61 -5.97
CA PHE A 129 -7.57 4.16 -6.63
C PHE A 129 -7.12 3.32 -7.82
N ILE A 130 -6.28 3.92 -8.66
CA ILE A 130 -5.70 3.31 -9.85
C ILE A 130 -4.21 3.08 -9.63
N ARG A 131 -3.73 1.91 -10.09
CA ARG A 131 -2.31 1.63 -10.30
C ARG A 131 -2.05 1.54 -11.80
N ARG A 132 -0.91 2.10 -12.23
CA ARG A 132 -0.52 2.13 -13.64
C ARG A 132 0.90 1.62 -13.83
N ASN A 133 1.15 0.99 -14.99
CA ASN A 133 2.50 0.73 -15.47
C ASN A 133 2.92 1.75 -16.54
N SER A 134 4.17 1.69 -16.99
CA SER A 134 4.72 2.58 -18.03
C SER A 134 4.05 2.39 -19.40
N GLU A 135 3.45 1.23 -19.65
CA GLU A 135 2.71 0.94 -20.87
C GLU A 135 1.28 1.48 -20.85
N GLY A 136 0.82 1.97 -19.68
CA GLY A 136 -0.52 2.51 -19.47
C GLY A 136 -1.58 1.44 -19.23
N LYS A 137 -1.19 0.24 -18.79
CA LYS A 137 -2.11 -0.72 -18.20
C LYS A 137 -2.55 -0.20 -16.84
N GLU A 138 -3.85 -0.28 -16.58
CA GLU A 138 -4.48 0.20 -15.35
C GLU A 138 -5.13 -0.95 -14.59
N LEU A 139 -4.93 -0.95 -13.27
CA LEU A 139 -5.66 -1.77 -12.31
C LEU A 139 -6.39 -0.84 -11.36
N ILE A 140 -7.66 -1.11 -11.11
CA ILE A 140 -8.49 -0.31 -10.19
C ILE A 140 -8.72 -1.11 -8.93
N PHE A 141 -8.43 -0.49 -7.80
CA PHE A 141 -8.60 -1.04 -6.45
C PHE A 141 -9.77 -0.37 -5.78
N VAL A 142 -10.63 -1.17 -5.16
CA VAL A 142 -11.76 -0.71 -4.34
C VAL A 142 -11.68 -1.42 -3.01
N CYS A 143 -11.56 -0.68 -1.90
CA CYS A 143 -11.43 -1.22 -0.56
C CYS A 143 -12.57 -0.71 0.32
N ASN A 144 -13.34 -1.61 0.90
CA ASN A 144 -14.39 -1.34 1.87
C ASN A 144 -13.91 -1.73 3.26
N PHE A 145 -13.84 -0.76 4.16
CA PHE A 145 -13.40 -0.95 5.55
C PHE A 145 -14.56 -1.10 6.53
N THR A 146 -15.77 -1.32 6.02
CA THR A 146 -16.98 -1.55 6.86
C THR A 146 -17.48 -2.99 6.70
N PRO A 147 -18.17 -3.53 7.73
CA PRO A 147 -18.82 -4.84 7.65
C PRO A 147 -20.14 -4.83 6.87
N VAL A 148 -20.33 -3.84 5.99
CA VAL A 148 -21.55 -3.65 5.20
C VAL A 148 -21.26 -3.90 3.74
N VAL A 149 -22.11 -4.67 3.08
CA VAL A 149 -22.07 -4.86 1.63
C VAL A 149 -22.63 -3.62 0.93
N HIS A 150 -21.91 -3.10 -0.05
CA HIS A 150 -22.42 -2.03 -0.91
C HIS A 150 -22.87 -2.63 -2.26
N HIS A 151 -24.18 -2.90 -2.38
CA HIS A 151 -24.76 -3.41 -3.63
C HIS A 151 -24.98 -2.30 -4.64
N GLY A 152 -24.61 -2.56 -5.90
CA GLY A 152 -24.84 -1.65 -7.01
C GLY A 152 -24.11 -0.31 -6.85
N MET A 153 -22.95 -0.29 -6.19
CA MET A 153 -22.15 0.92 -5.99
C MET A 153 -21.61 1.46 -7.32
N HIS A 154 -21.73 2.77 -7.52
CA HIS A 154 -21.11 3.44 -8.67
C HIS A 154 -19.64 3.73 -8.39
N LEU A 155 -18.79 3.33 -9.34
CA LEU A 155 -17.35 3.56 -9.31
C LEU A 155 -16.92 4.30 -10.56
N GLY A 156 -16.24 5.44 -10.40
CA GLY A 156 -15.63 6.15 -11.51
C GLY A 156 -14.52 5.34 -12.16
N VAL A 157 -14.50 5.32 -13.50
CA VAL A 157 -13.44 4.65 -14.27
C VAL A 157 -12.88 5.58 -15.36
N PRO A 158 -11.57 5.52 -15.64
CA PRO A 158 -10.91 6.49 -16.53
C PRO A 158 -11.23 6.27 -18.00
N GLN A 159 -11.65 5.07 -18.39
CA GLN A 159 -11.84 4.71 -19.78
C GLN A 159 -13.19 4.01 -20.00
N MET A 160 -13.80 4.26 -21.17
CA MET A 160 -14.95 3.48 -21.59
C MET A 160 -14.52 2.07 -22.01
N GLY A 161 -15.27 1.06 -21.58
CA GLY A 161 -14.97 -0.33 -21.93
C GLY A 161 -15.62 -1.33 -20.99
N THR A 162 -15.07 -2.53 -21.00
CA THR A 162 -15.50 -3.63 -20.14
C THR A 162 -14.42 -3.90 -19.10
N TYR A 163 -14.83 -4.02 -17.86
CA TYR A 163 -13.97 -4.32 -16.71
C TYR A 163 -14.31 -5.71 -16.17
N LYS A 164 -13.33 -6.40 -15.64
CA LYS A 164 -13.51 -7.67 -14.93
C LYS A 164 -12.84 -7.62 -13.57
N GLU A 165 -13.41 -8.30 -12.63
CA GLU A 165 -12.79 -8.58 -11.34
C GLU A 165 -11.69 -9.64 -11.53
N ILE A 166 -10.48 -9.33 -11.10
CA ILE A 166 -9.31 -10.23 -11.21
C ILE A 166 -8.88 -10.79 -9.86
N LEU A 167 -9.23 -10.10 -8.78
CA LEU A 167 -9.08 -10.58 -7.42
C LEU A 167 -10.15 -9.94 -6.54
N ASN A 168 -10.71 -10.74 -5.63
CA ASN A 168 -11.61 -10.28 -4.59
C ASN A 168 -11.23 -10.98 -3.28
N SER A 169 -10.97 -10.20 -2.24
CA SER A 169 -10.56 -10.74 -0.94
C SER A 169 -11.70 -11.44 -0.19
N ASP A 170 -12.95 -11.26 -0.65
CA ASP A 170 -14.16 -11.88 -0.09
C ASP A 170 -14.59 -13.15 -0.86
N ASP A 171 -13.78 -13.64 -1.80
CA ASP A 171 -13.99 -14.93 -2.45
C ASP A 171 -14.00 -16.05 -1.39
N GLU A 172 -14.96 -16.99 -1.50
CA GLU A 172 -15.09 -18.14 -0.58
C GLU A 172 -13.80 -18.97 -0.49
N ARG A 173 -12.97 -19.00 -1.55
CA ARG A 173 -11.64 -19.65 -1.56
C ARG A 173 -10.71 -19.11 -0.47
N PHE A 174 -10.94 -17.88 -0.05
CA PHE A 174 -10.15 -17.18 0.95
C PHE A 174 -10.88 -17.03 2.29
N GLY A 175 -12.03 -17.69 2.45
CA GLY A 175 -12.88 -17.59 3.65
C GLY A 175 -13.73 -16.34 3.69
N GLY A 176 -14.01 -15.73 2.53
CA GLY A 176 -14.95 -14.63 2.39
C GLY A 176 -16.40 -15.07 2.37
N SER A 177 -17.31 -14.10 2.29
CA SER A 177 -18.76 -14.33 2.22
C SER A 177 -19.28 -14.62 0.83
N GLY A 178 -18.43 -14.48 -0.21
CA GLY A 178 -18.77 -14.78 -1.60
C GLY A 178 -19.44 -13.64 -2.36
N ILE A 179 -19.34 -12.40 -1.90
CA ILE A 179 -19.83 -11.22 -2.64
C ILE A 179 -18.81 -10.89 -3.72
N ILE A 180 -19.03 -11.42 -4.93
CA ILE A 180 -18.11 -11.32 -6.08
C ILE A 180 -18.83 -10.87 -7.34
N ASN A 181 -18.11 -10.17 -8.23
CA ASN A 181 -18.63 -9.70 -9.52
C ASN A 181 -18.21 -10.68 -10.64
N THR A 182 -18.99 -11.71 -10.87
CA THR A 182 -18.68 -12.77 -11.86
C THR A 182 -18.89 -12.31 -13.29
N ALA A 183 -19.84 -11.41 -13.53
CA ALA A 183 -20.13 -10.88 -14.85
C ALA A 183 -19.22 -9.71 -15.21
N PRO A 184 -18.81 -9.56 -16.48
CA PRO A 184 -18.08 -8.38 -16.91
C PRO A 184 -18.86 -7.08 -16.67
N LEU A 185 -18.23 -6.10 -16.06
CA LEU A 185 -18.79 -4.79 -15.74
C LEU A 185 -18.63 -3.86 -16.94
N LYS A 186 -19.73 -3.44 -17.54
CA LYS A 186 -19.72 -2.50 -18.67
C LYS A 186 -19.77 -1.07 -18.12
N SER A 187 -18.86 -0.22 -18.58
CA SER A 187 -18.90 1.20 -18.24
C SER A 187 -20.02 1.93 -18.96
N SER A 188 -20.58 2.92 -18.31
CA SER A 188 -21.56 3.86 -18.83
C SER A 188 -20.91 5.25 -19.09
N ASP A 189 -21.50 5.99 -20.02
CA ASP A 189 -21.13 7.39 -20.28
C ASP A 189 -21.79 8.29 -19.21
N HIS A 190 -21.43 8.03 -17.96
CA HIS A 190 -21.88 8.76 -16.78
C HIS A 190 -20.68 9.10 -15.91
N PRO A 191 -20.26 10.38 -15.86
CA PRO A 191 -19.13 10.82 -15.05
C PRO A 191 -19.38 10.57 -13.55
N TRP A 192 -18.38 10.01 -12.86
CA TRP A 192 -18.43 9.73 -11.44
C TRP A 192 -17.04 9.79 -10.79
N ASN A 193 -16.93 10.21 -9.52
CA ASN A 193 -15.66 10.30 -8.78
C ASN A 193 -14.53 10.97 -9.60
N ARG A 194 -14.80 12.09 -10.25
CA ARG A 194 -13.86 12.81 -11.12
C ARG A 194 -13.41 12.02 -12.37
N CYS A 195 -13.96 10.85 -12.62
CA CYS A 195 -13.72 10.07 -13.83
C CYS A 195 -14.81 10.36 -14.89
N PRO A 196 -14.47 10.23 -16.19
CA PRO A 196 -15.43 10.51 -17.27
C PRO A 196 -16.49 9.43 -17.44
N TYR A 197 -16.26 8.23 -16.93
CA TYR A 197 -17.14 7.08 -17.04
C TYR A 197 -17.33 6.42 -15.68
N SER A 198 -18.31 5.53 -15.57
CA SER A 198 -18.55 4.74 -14.36
C SER A 198 -18.93 3.30 -14.67
N VAL A 199 -18.66 2.43 -13.72
CA VAL A 199 -19.21 1.05 -13.66
C VAL A 199 -20.05 0.90 -12.40
N THR A 200 -20.96 -0.08 -12.41
CA THR A 200 -21.72 -0.46 -11.24
C THR A 200 -21.25 -1.84 -10.80
N LEU A 201 -20.93 -1.99 -9.50
CA LEU A 201 -20.42 -3.24 -8.93
C LEU A 201 -20.94 -3.46 -7.53
N ASP A 202 -20.86 -4.70 -7.06
CA ASP A 202 -21.03 -5.03 -5.66
C ASP A 202 -19.66 -4.99 -4.97
N VAL A 203 -19.59 -4.28 -3.83
CA VAL A 203 -18.37 -4.18 -3.02
C VAL A 203 -18.58 -4.96 -1.74
N PRO A 204 -17.75 -5.99 -1.47
CA PRO A 204 -17.91 -6.88 -0.33
C PRO A 204 -17.68 -6.18 1.01
N PRO A 205 -18.19 -6.76 2.11
CA PRO A 205 -17.95 -6.24 3.45
C PRO A 205 -16.49 -6.54 3.86
N LEU A 206 -15.80 -5.59 4.49
CA LEU A 206 -14.41 -5.75 4.93
C LEU A 206 -13.57 -6.41 3.81
N GLY A 207 -13.67 -5.88 2.58
CA GLY A 207 -13.13 -6.53 1.42
C GLY A 207 -12.48 -5.58 0.42
N MET A 208 -11.64 -6.15 -0.43
CA MET A 208 -10.97 -5.47 -1.52
C MET A 208 -11.27 -6.17 -2.84
N VAL A 209 -11.61 -5.37 -3.85
CA VAL A 209 -11.80 -5.81 -5.24
C VAL A 209 -10.74 -5.17 -6.13
N ILE A 210 -10.16 -5.95 -7.04
CA ILE A 210 -9.26 -5.44 -8.09
C ILE A 210 -9.92 -5.67 -9.44
N LEU A 211 -10.07 -4.59 -10.21
CA LEU A 211 -10.62 -4.61 -11.56
C LEU A 211 -9.53 -4.37 -12.61
N GLU A 212 -9.66 -5.06 -13.74
CA GLU A 212 -8.83 -4.87 -14.93
C GLU A 212 -9.74 -4.59 -16.13
N GLN A 213 -9.36 -3.65 -17.00
CA GLN A 213 -10.05 -3.46 -18.28
C GLN A 213 -9.75 -4.62 -19.24
N VAL A 214 -10.79 -5.24 -19.79
CA VAL A 214 -10.65 -6.43 -20.66
C VAL A 214 -10.13 -6.06 -22.04
N ASP A 215 -10.64 -4.94 -22.59
CA ASP A 215 -10.31 -4.46 -23.93
C ASP A 215 -9.76 -3.02 -23.82
N PRO A 216 -8.52 -2.84 -23.35
CA PRO A 216 -7.97 -1.50 -23.28
C PRO A 216 -7.84 -0.92 -24.69
N PRO A 217 -8.14 0.36 -24.90
CA PRO A 217 -8.00 0.99 -26.21
C PRO A 217 -6.56 0.83 -26.69
N LYS A 218 -6.38 0.36 -27.94
CA LYS A 218 -5.05 0.29 -28.55
C LYS A 218 -4.43 1.67 -28.48
N LYS A 219 -3.29 1.83 -27.79
CA LYS A 219 -2.56 3.10 -27.73
C LYS A 219 -2.43 3.64 -29.16
N ALA A 220 -2.98 4.84 -29.41
CA ALA A 220 -2.67 5.57 -30.63
C ALA A 220 -1.16 5.73 -30.67
N ALA A 221 -0.53 5.26 -31.77
CA ALA A 221 0.91 5.39 -31.95
C ALA A 221 1.32 6.85 -31.67
N PRO A 222 2.40 7.11 -30.93
CA PRO A 222 2.80 8.45 -30.54
C PRO A 222 2.87 9.30 -31.80
N LYS A 223 2.04 10.34 -31.89
CA LYS A 223 2.11 11.31 -32.98
C LYS A 223 3.53 11.86 -32.94
N LYS A 224 4.34 11.53 -33.95
CA LYS A 224 5.67 12.12 -34.12
C LYS A 224 5.51 13.63 -34.00
N LYS A 225 6.12 14.23 -32.98
CA LYS A 225 6.19 15.69 -32.84
C LYS A 225 6.72 16.20 -34.16
N PRO A 226 6.10 17.25 -34.77
CA PRO A 226 6.65 17.86 -35.98
C PRO A 226 8.09 18.27 -35.66
N ALA A 227 9.03 17.83 -36.50
CA ALA A 227 10.42 18.22 -36.37
C ALA A 227 10.48 19.76 -36.39
N ALA A 228 10.98 20.34 -35.30
CA ALA A 228 11.22 21.77 -35.21
C ALA A 228 12.17 22.16 -36.36
N LYS A 229 11.71 22.95 -37.30
CA LYS A 229 12.53 23.55 -38.35
C LYS A 229 13.62 24.36 -37.66
N LYS A 230 14.89 23.97 -37.83
CA LYS A 230 16.03 24.80 -37.46
C LYS A 230 15.91 26.15 -38.15
N PRO A 231 16.08 27.29 -37.46
CA PRO A 231 16.19 28.58 -38.14
C PRO A 231 17.51 28.57 -38.96
N ALA A 232 17.38 28.99 -40.21
CA ALA A 232 18.53 29.21 -41.09
C ALA A 232 19.38 30.36 -40.52
N VAL A 233 20.64 30.03 -40.24
CA VAL A 233 21.66 31.02 -39.88
C VAL A 233 22.05 31.73 -41.18
N LYS A 234 21.78 33.05 -41.26
CA LYS A 234 22.37 33.93 -42.26
C LYS A 234 23.76 34.28 -41.81
N ASP A 235 24.76 33.91 -42.61
CA ASP A 235 26.13 34.43 -42.52
C ASP A 235 26.14 35.95 -42.78
N GLU A 236 26.60 36.69 -41.79
CA GLU A 236 27.18 38.03 -42.04
C GLU A 236 28.52 38.10 -41.27
N ALA A 237 29.55 38.16 -42.06
CA ALA A 237 30.91 38.40 -41.62
C ALA A 237 31.08 39.89 -41.28
N VAL A 238 31.69 40.21 -40.12
CA VAL A 238 32.50 41.43 -39.93
C VAL A 238 33.50 41.24 -38.78
N LYS A 239 34.76 41.22 -39.20
CA LYS A 239 35.99 41.83 -38.67
C LYS A 239 36.36 41.77 -37.18
N GLU A 240 37.60 41.32 -37.06
CA GLU A 240 38.58 41.47 -36.00
C GLU A 240 38.58 42.84 -35.29
N GLU A 241 38.77 42.78 -33.96
CA GLU A 241 39.75 43.68 -33.32
C GLU A 241 40.34 43.02 -32.03
N LYS A 242 41.67 42.96 -32.04
CA LYS A 242 42.53 42.53 -30.91
C LYS A 242 42.66 43.67 -29.92
N ALA A 243 42.68 43.39 -28.65
CA ALA A 243 43.64 43.94 -27.68
C ALA A 243 43.40 43.38 -26.26
N ALA A 244 44.35 42.60 -25.84
CA ALA A 244 45.28 42.86 -24.76
C ALA A 244 44.84 42.59 -23.29
N ALA A 245 45.51 41.58 -22.82
CA ALA A 245 45.82 41.14 -21.47
C ALA A 245 45.90 42.21 -20.38
N LYS A 246 45.51 41.81 -19.14
CA LYS A 246 46.35 41.93 -17.93
C LYS A 246 45.74 41.22 -16.71
N LYS A 247 46.47 40.19 -16.26
CA LYS A 247 46.94 39.89 -14.89
C LYS A 247 45.97 39.95 -13.68
N ALA A 248 45.96 38.80 -13.03
CA ALA A 248 45.55 38.54 -11.64
C ALA A 248 46.29 39.42 -10.62
N PRO A 249 45.84 39.42 -9.34
CA PRO A 249 46.42 38.43 -8.41
C PRO A 249 45.45 37.84 -7.36
N ALA A 250 45.90 36.72 -6.84
CA ALA A 250 45.34 35.95 -5.74
C ALA A 250 45.45 36.66 -4.39
N LYS A 251 44.51 36.44 -3.50
CA LYS A 251 44.66 36.56 -2.03
C LYS A 251 43.94 35.45 -1.29
N LYS A 252 44.73 34.69 -0.65
CA LYS A 252 44.80 33.85 0.53
C LYS A 252 43.67 33.96 1.56
N LYS A 253 43.21 32.76 1.98
CA LYS A 253 42.97 32.19 3.32
C LYS A 253 42.40 33.05 4.43
N ALA A 254 41.30 32.57 5.03
CA ALA A 254 41.21 32.42 6.49
C ALA A 254 40.10 31.38 6.85
N ALA A 255 40.47 30.38 7.65
CA ALA A 255 39.61 29.45 8.33
C ALA A 255 39.10 30.02 9.64
N PRO A 256 37.90 29.72 10.10
CA PRO A 256 37.55 29.98 11.49
C PRO A 256 37.59 28.74 12.37
N LYS A 257 38.03 29.01 13.57
CA LYS A 257 38.36 28.17 14.72
C LYS A 257 37.18 27.35 15.25
N LYS A 258 37.51 26.13 15.72
CA LYS A 258 36.78 25.31 16.68
C LYS A 258 36.40 26.09 17.93
N LYS A 259 35.15 25.97 18.40
CA LYS A 259 34.76 26.19 19.77
C LYS A 259 34.28 24.88 20.39
N ALA A 260 34.74 24.72 21.62
CA ALA A 260 34.70 23.51 22.43
C ALA A 260 33.29 23.10 22.87
N ALA A 261 33.15 21.78 23.06
CA ALA A 261 32.04 21.14 23.70
C ALA A 261 31.98 21.47 25.20
N GLU A 262 30.82 21.81 25.70
CA GLU A 262 30.49 21.87 27.11
C GLU A 262 29.60 20.66 27.46
N SER A 263 30.13 19.81 28.33
CA SER A 263 29.51 18.59 28.82
C SER A 263 28.48 18.92 29.90
N VAL A 264 27.23 18.55 29.66
CA VAL A 264 26.18 18.50 30.69
C VAL A 264 26.20 17.11 31.31
N LYS A 265 26.50 17.03 32.58
CA LYS A 265 26.37 15.83 33.42
C LYS A 265 24.90 15.60 33.72
N GLU A 266 24.40 14.46 33.35
CA GLU A 266 23.10 13.94 33.76
C GLU A 266 23.24 13.18 35.07
N GLU A 267 22.55 13.66 36.10
CA GLU A 267 22.50 13.12 37.44
C GLU A 267 21.40 12.04 37.49
N LYS A 268 21.80 10.79 37.74
CA LYS A 268 20.87 9.65 37.92
C LYS A 268 20.37 9.65 39.36
N ALA A 269 19.07 9.83 39.57
CA ALA A 269 18.36 9.47 40.77
C ALA A 269 17.89 8.00 40.73
N PRO A 270 17.94 7.25 41.84
CA PRO A 270 17.52 5.84 41.86
C PRO A 270 16.01 5.74 42.06
N VAL A 271 15.35 4.95 41.17
CA VAL A 271 13.96 4.54 41.33
C VAL A 271 13.92 3.36 42.28
N GLN A 272 13.25 3.53 43.40
CA GLN A 272 12.91 2.46 44.34
C GLN A 272 11.82 1.58 43.74
N ALA A 273 12.02 0.26 43.73
CA ALA A 273 11.03 -0.74 43.40
C ALA A 273 10.05 -0.90 44.59
N GLU A 274 8.78 -0.64 44.35
CA GLU A 274 7.68 -1.01 45.24
C GLU A 274 7.20 -2.43 44.87
N GLU A 275 7.38 -3.36 45.81
CA GLU A 275 6.84 -4.72 45.72
C GLU A 275 5.34 -4.70 46.01
N VAL A 276 4.53 -5.19 45.07
CA VAL A 276 3.11 -5.43 45.24
C VAL A 276 2.91 -6.90 45.66
N PRO A 277 2.22 -7.20 46.78
CA PRO A 277 2.06 -8.58 47.26
C PRO A 277 1.06 -9.35 46.40
N VAL A 278 1.49 -10.52 45.96
CA VAL A 278 0.65 -11.53 45.30
C VAL A 278 -0.26 -12.18 46.34
N LYS A 279 -1.56 -12.02 46.20
CA LYS A 279 -2.57 -12.81 46.92
C LYS A 279 -2.77 -14.14 46.21
N THR A 280 -2.33 -15.22 46.87
CA THR A 280 -2.71 -16.61 46.57
C THR A 280 -4.09 -16.86 47.14
N GLU A 281 -5.08 -17.09 46.27
CA GLU A 281 -6.36 -17.71 46.66
C GLU A 281 -6.25 -19.23 46.48
N GLU A 282 -6.30 -19.93 47.59
CA GLU A 282 -6.42 -21.38 47.68
C GLU A 282 -7.80 -21.84 47.22
N LYS A 283 -7.81 -22.86 46.39
CA LYS A 283 -9.01 -23.61 46.04
C LYS A 283 -9.44 -24.49 47.18
N GLU A 284 -10.58 -24.27 47.76
CA GLU A 284 -11.32 -25.27 48.51
C GLU A 284 -12.23 -26.06 47.57
N ALA A 285 -11.96 -27.36 47.47
CA ALA A 285 -12.87 -28.31 46.88
C ALA A 285 -13.89 -28.75 47.93
N ALA A 286 -15.17 -28.63 47.61
CA ALA A 286 -16.23 -29.28 48.34
C ALA A 286 -16.97 -30.24 47.41
N GLU A 287 -16.80 -31.53 47.68
CA GLU A 287 -17.74 -32.58 47.34
C GLU A 287 -19.13 -32.27 47.95
N LYS A 288 -20.17 -32.51 47.19
CA LYS A 288 -21.37 -33.28 47.65
C LYS A 288 -22.43 -33.29 46.54
N GLU A 289 -22.88 -34.54 46.33
CA GLU A 289 -24.13 -35.08 45.77
C GLU A 289 -24.42 -34.87 44.30
#